data_9d0f81fc7169dea3682ba3cb0e8e80cd
#
_entry.id   9d0f81fc7169dea3682ba3cb0e8e80cd
#
_cell.length_a   1.000
_cell.length_b   1.000
_cell.length_c   1.000
_cell.angle_alpha   90.00
_cell.angle_beta   90.00
_cell.angle_gamma   90.00
#
_symmetry.space_group_name_H-M   'P 1'
#
loop_
_entity.id
_entity.type
_entity.pdbx_description
1 polymer ?
#
loop_
_entity_poly.entity_id
_entity_poly.type
_entity_poly.pdbx_seq_one_letter_code
_entity_poly.pdbx_strand_id
1 'polypeptide(L)'
;MNGNLIVLTLSQIFSFTAAPVTVFLSGIIGSQISPLKSLSTLPMSISVVGIAIGAIFASKLMSITGRKVGFIVASIGNTLVSILAAYSIFIQSFSIYCVANFFLGMGMAFTHQYRFAAAESLSKDKVPRAISIILLGGI
;
A
#
# COMPACT_ATOMS: atom_id res chain seq x y z
N MET A 1 -6.19 -3.67 25.84
CA MET A 1 -6.06 -3.55 24.38
C MET A 1 -6.12 -4.96 23.82
N ASN A 2 -7.03 -5.23 22.90
CA ASN A 2 -7.13 -6.58 22.31
C ASN A 2 -5.91 -6.84 21.44
N GLY A 3 -5.33 -8.05 21.46
CA GLY A 3 -4.15 -8.40 20.68
C GLY A 3 -4.27 -8.05 19.19
N ASN A 4 -5.46 -8.23 18.62
CA ASN A 4 -5.75 -7.85 17.23
C ASN A 4 -5.55 -6.36 16.96
N LEU A 5 -5.90 -5.48 17.89
CA LEU A 5 -5.71 -4.03 17.71
C LEU A 5 -4.23 -3.67 17.69
N ILE A 6 -3.42 -4.30 18.55
CA ILE A 6 -1.96 -4.07 18.58
C ILE A 6 -1.34 -4.50 17.25
N VAL A 7 -1.67 -5.69 16.75
CA VAL A 7 -1.14 -6.22 15.49
C VAL A 7 -1.53 -5.30 14.32
N LEU A 8 -2.80 -4.88 14.26
CA LEU A 8 -3.28 -3.99 13.19
C LEU A 8 -2.60 -2.61 13.24
N THR A 9 -2.38 -2.06 14.45
CA THR A 9 -1.68 -0.77 14.62
C THR A 9 -0.22 -0.88 14.18
N LEU A 10 0.49 -1.93 14.58
CA LEU A 10 1.88 -2.17 14.15
C LEU A 10 1.96 -2.36 12.63
N SER A 11 1.05 -3.15 12.06
CA SER A 11 0.97 -3.33 10.61
C SER A 11 0.71 -2.02 9.88
N GLN A 12 -0.14 -1.14 10.45
CA GLN A 12 -0.40 0.20 9.91
C GLN A 12 0.86 1.05 9.91
N ILE A 13 1.61 1.11 11.02
CA ILE A 13 2.85 1.89 11.14
C ILE A 13 3.85 1.47 10.05
N PHE A 14 4.14 0.18 9.95
CA PHE A 14 5.11 -0.33 8.97
C PHE A 14 4.64 -0.12 7.52
N SER A 15 3.37 -0.39 7.23
CA SER A 15 2.84 -0.23 5.88
C SER A 15 2.73 1.24 5.46
N PHE A 16 2.39 2.12 6.39
CA PHE A 16 2.22 3.54 6.09
C PHE A 16 3.56 4.26 5.91
N THR A 17 4.62 3.83 6.60
CA THR A 17 5.97 4.35 6.40
C THR A 17 6.49 4.07 4.98
N ALA A 18 6.07 2.96 4.37
CA ALA A 18 6.47 2.62 3.01
C ALA A 18 5.90 3.60 1.95
N ALA A 19 4.73 4.21 2.20
CA ALA A 19 4.08 5.08 1.23
C ALA A 19 4.90 6.34 0.89
N PRO A 20 5.31 7.21 1.86
CA PRO A 20 6.11 8.38 1.56
C PRO A 20 7.48 8.01 0.99
N VAL A 21 8.09 6.92 1.44
CA VAL A 21 9.37 6.42 0.89
C VAL A 21 9.19 6.05 -0.60
N THR A 22 8.15 5.33 -0.95
CA THR A 22 7.87 4.96 -2.35
C THR A 22 7.63 6.19 -3.21
N VAL A 23 6.84 7.16 -2.74
CA VAL A 23 6.56 8.40 -3.45
C VAL A 23 7.85 9.19 -3.70
N PHE A 24 8.67 9.37 -2.65
CA PHE A 24 9.92 10.11 -2.74
C PHE A 24 10.92 9.43 -3.70
N LEU A 25 11.11 8.13 -3.54
CA LEU A 25 11.99 7.35 -4.41
C LEU A 25 11.49 7.31 -5.87
N SER A 26 10.18 7.23 -6.08
CA SER A 26 9.61 7.23 -7.44
C SER A 26 9.93 8.50 -8.22
N GLY A 27 9.96 9.65 -7.57
CA GLY A 27 10.37 10.91 -8.19
C GLY A 27 11.86 10.92 -8.58
N ILE A 28 12.74 10.51 -7.66
CA ILE A 28 14.18 10.47 -7.90
C ILE A 28 14.53 9.46 -8.98
N ILE A 29 14.08 8.22 -8.82
CA ILE A 29 14.35 7.12 -9.74
C ILE A 29 13.73 7.42 -11.11
N GLY A 30 12.48 7.91 -11.13
CA GLY A 30 11.82 8.32 -12.35
C GLY A 30 12.63 9.36 -13.13
N SER A 31 13.27 10.32 -12.45
CA SER A 31 14.12 11.32 -13.11
C SER A 31 15.43 10.74 -13.68
N GLN A 32 15.93 9.64 -13.11
CA GLN A 32 17.17 9.00 -13.52
C GLN A 32 16.99 8.03 -14.70
N ILE A 33 15.91 7.22 -14.69
CA ILE A 33 15.70 6.16 -15.68
C ILE A 33 14.67 6.51 -16.76
N SER A 34 14.01 7.67 -16.64
CA SER A 34 13.03 8.13 -17.62
C SER A 34 13.71 8.52 -18.94
N PRO A 35 13.16 8.10 -20.09
CA PRO A 35 13.66 8.49 -21.38
C PRO A 35 13.46 9.98 -21.68
N LEU A 36 12.48 10.61 -21.02
CA LEU A 36 12.14 12.03 -21.17
C LEU A 36 11.92 12.66 -19.79
N LYS A 37 12.48 13.84 -19.54
CA LYS A 37 12.30 14.56 -18.25
C LYS A 37 10.84 14.81 -17.89
N SER A 38 9.97 15.01 -18.90
CA SER A 38 8.52 15.18 -18.69
C SER A 38 7.81 13.95 -18.13
N LEU A 39 8.41 12.76 -18.25
CA LEU A 39 7.84 11.50 -17.75
C LEU A 39 8.38 11.11 -16.37
N SER A 40 9.24 11.91 -15.76
CA SER A 40 9.89 11.60 -14.46
C SER A 40 8.90 11.31 -13.34
N THR A 41 7.74 11.96 -13.34
CA THR A 41 6.68 11.79 -12.33
C THR A 41 5.65 10.71 -12.69
N LEU A 42 5.75 10.11 -13.87
CA LEU A 42 4.79 9.12 -14.36
C LEU A 42 4.67 7.90 -13.42
N PRO A 43 5.77 7.31 -12.87
CA PRO A 43 5.66 6.18 -11.96
C PRO A 43 4.82 6.51 -10.73
N MET A 44 4.98 7.72 -10.16
CA MET A 44 4.19 8.21 -9.04
C MET A 44 2.71 8.36 -9.42
N SER A 45 2.42 8.98 -10.56
CA SER A 45 1.05 9.19 -11.03
C SER A 45 0.33 7.86 -11.29
N ILE A 46 1.02 6.88 -11.88
CA ILE A 46 0.49 5.54 -12.10
C ILE A 46 0.20 4.81 -10.77
N SER A 47 1.00 5.02 -9.73
CA SER A 47 0.74 4.42 -8.41
C SER A 47 -0.57 4.94 -7.80
N VAL A 48 -0.91 6.23 -8.01
CA VAL A 48 -2.20 6.80 -7.57
C VAL A 48 -3.38 6.12 -8.27
N VAL A 49 -3.26 5.89 -9.58
CA VAL A 49 -4.25 5.10 -10.34
C VAL A 49 -4.35 3.68 -9.78
N GLY A 50 -3.20 3.08 -9.45
CA GLY A 50 -3.13 1.78 -8.78
C GLY A 50 -3.90 1.75 -7.46
N ILE A 51 -3.77 2.78 -6.62
CA ILE A 51 -4.52 2.89 -5.35
C ILE A 51 -6.03 2.92 -5.64
N ALA A 52 -6.48 3.72 -6.59
CA ALA A 52 -7.91 3.85 -6.90
C ALA A 52 -8.51 2.51 -7.38
N ILE A 53 -7.85 1.83 -8.29
CA ILE A 53 -8.29 0.51 -8.79
C ILE A 53 -8.15 -0.54 -7.68
N GLY A 54 -7.05 -0.52 -6.95
CA GLY A 54 -6.77 -1.43 -5.83
C GLY A 54 -7.81 -1.36 -4.72
N ALA A 55 -8.40 -0.19 -4.46
CA ALA A 55 -9.44 -0.03 -3.45
C ALA A 55 -10.68 -0.88 -3.76
N ILE A 56 -11.07 -0.97 -5.03
CA ILE A 56 -12.19 -1.81 -5.48
C ILE A 56 -11.84 -3.29 -5.31
N PHE A 57 -10.65 -3.70 -5.75
CA PHE A 57 -10.17 -5.08 -5.62
C PHE A 57 -10.00 -5.49 -4.16
N ALA A 58 -9.41 -4.62 -3.32
CA ALA A 58 -9.22 -4.87 -1.89
C ALA A 58 -10.55 -5.11 -1.19
N SER A 59 -11.54 -4.24 -1.43
CA SER A 59 -12.88 -4.37 -0.86
C SER A 59 -13.55 -5.68 -1.27
N LYS A 60 -13.53 -5.99 -2.58
CA LYS A 60 -14.14 -7.21 -3.11
C LYS A 60 -13.44 -8.48 -2.62
N LEU A 61 -12.12 -8.50 -2.64
CA LEU A 61 -11.35 -9.66 -2.16
C LEU A 61 -11.63 -9.93 -0.69
N MET A 62 -11.59 -8.88 0.15
CA MET A 62 -11.82 -9.03 1.58
C MET A 62 -13.26 -9.38 1.95
N SER A 63 -14.23 -9.01 1.13
CA SER A 63 -15.64 -9.42 1.34
C SER A 63 -15.86 -10.91 1.06
N ILE A 64 -15.08 -11.51 0.17
CA ILE A 64 -15.21 -12.93 -0.22
C ILE A 64 -14.34 -13.84 0.66
N THR A 65 -13.06 -13.47 0.85
CA THR A 65 -12.06 -14.34 1.52
C THR A 65 -11.83 -13.97 2.98
N GLY A 66 -12.41 -12.87 3.44
CA GLY A 66 -12.19 -12.33 4.77
C GLY A 66 -10.93 -11.47 4.87
N ARG A 67 -10.88 -10.63 5.91
CA ARG A 67 -9.82 -9.63 6.12
C ARG A 67 -8.43 -10.24 6.28
N LYS A 68 -8.31 -11.32 7.06
CA LYS A 68 -7.02 -11.96 7.33
C LYS A 68 -6.36 -12.45 6.06
N VAL A 69 -7.10 -13.17 5.20
CA VAL A 69 -6.58 -13.70 3.94
C VAL A 69 -6.24 -12.55 2.98
N GLY A 70 -7.10 -11.54 2.89
CA GLY A 70 -6.85 -10.36 2.07
C GLY A 70 -5.54 -9.65 2.43
N PHE A 71 -5.25 -9.47 3.71
CA PHE A 71 -3.98 -8.85 4.15
C PHE A 71 -2.76 -9.73 3.88
N ILE A 72 -2.85 -11.05 4.05
CA ILE A 72 -1.76 -11.98 3.73
C ILE A 72 -1.44 -11.93 2.23
N VAL A 73 -2.46 -12.03 1.38
CA VAL A 73 -2.29 -11.98 -0.08
C VAL A 73 -1.69 -10.64 -0.51
N ALA A 74 -2.17 -9.52 0.05
CA ALA A 74 -1.63 -8.20 -0.24
C ALA A 74 -0.16 -8.07 0.19
N SER A 75 0.22 -8.59 1.35
CA SER A 75 1.60 -8.54 1.85
C SER A 75 2.56 -9.34 0.97
N ILE A 76 2.16 -10.55 0.58
CA ILE A 76 2.95 -11.38 -0.35
C ILE A 76 3.06 -10.68 -1.71
N GLY A 77 1.95 -10.19 -2.24
CA GLY A 77 1.91 -9.46 -3.50
C GLY A 77 2.83 -8.24 -3.48
N ASN A 78 2.75 -7.41 -2.44
CA ASN A 78 3.60 -6.25 -2.27
C ASN A 78 5.09 -6.62 -2.19
N THR A 79 5.43 -7.70 -1.52
CA THR A 79 6.83 -8.17 -1.45
C THR A 79 7.36 -8.52 -2.84
N LEU A 80 6.60 -9.29 -3.61
CA LEU A 80 6.98 -9.66 -4.98
C LEU A 80 7.10 -8.45 -5.90
N VAL A 81 6.16 -7.50 -5.80
CA VAL A 81 6.19 -6.28 -6.60
C VAL A 81 7.35 -5.37 -6.19
N SER A 82 7.72 -5.32 -4.91
CA SER A 82 8.90 -4.57 -4.45
C SER A 82 10.20 -5.15 -5.01
N ILE A 83 10.29 -6.48 -5.12
CA ILE A 83 11.42 -7.15 -5.78
C ILE A 83 11.44 -6.80 -7.27
N LEU A 84 10.28 -6.80 -7.93
CA LEU A 84 10.17 -6.39 -9.34
C LEU A 84 10.59 -4.93 -9.54
N ALA A 85 10.19 -4.03 -8.63
CA ALA A 85 10.61 -2.63 -8.65
C ALA A 85 12.13 -2.49 -8.52
N ALA A 86 12.73 -3.20 -7.57
CA ALA A 86 14.18 -3.22 -7.40
C ALA A 86 14.91 -3.77 -8.64
N TYR A 87 14.41 -4.86 -9.22
CA TYR A 87 14.94 -5.43 -10.45
C TYR A 87 14.83 -4.45 -11.63
N SER A 88 13.71 -3.73 -11.75
CA SER A 88 13.51 -2.75 -12.82
C SER A 88 14.52 -1.58 -12.77
N ILE A 89 14.91 -1.18 -11.55
CA ILE A 89 15.96 -0.17 -11.32
C ILE A 89 17.31 -0.73 -11.73
N PHE A 90 17.61 -1.96 -11.38
CA PHE A 90 18.88 -2.62 -11.72
C PHE A 90 19.10 -2.70 -13.23
N ILE A 91 18.04 -3.04 -14.01
CA ILE A 91 18.11 -3.10 -15.48
C ILE A 91 17.78 -1.76 -16.15
N GLN A 92 17.59 -0.69 -15.38
CA GLN A 92 17.23 0.66 -15.83
C GLN A 92 16.00 0.70 -16.78
N SER A 93 15.02 -0.17 -16.54
CA SER A 93 13.81 -0.25 -17.35
C SER A 93 12.70 0.62 -16.77
N PHE A 94 12.46 1.77 -17.36
CA PHE A 94 11.40 2.70 -16.97
C PHE A 94 10.01 2.07 -17.05
N SER A 95 9.73 1.30 -18.12
CA SER A 95 8.41 0.67 -18.32
C SER A 95 8.08 -0.33 -17.22
N ILE A 96 9.04 -1.21 -16.86
CA ILE A 96 8.84 -2.19 -15.79
C ILE A 96 8.68 -1.48 -14.44
N TYR A 97 9.43 -0.39 -14.23
CA TYR A 97 9.31 0.41 -13.01
C TYR A 97 7.92 1.06 -12.87
N CYS A 98 7.34 1.57 -13.97
CA CYS A 98 5.98 2.08 -13.99
C CYS A 98 4.94 1.00 -13.64
N VAL A 99 5.07 -0.19 -14.23
CA VAL A 99 4.19 -1.35 -13.92
C VAL A 99 4.31 -1.75 -12.46
N ALA A 100 5.53 -1.83 -11.92
CA ALA A 100 5.76 -2.13 -10.52
C ALA A 100 5.08 -1.08 -9.60
N ASN A 101 5.24 0.22 -9.92
CA ASN A 101 4.58 1.29 -9.14
C ASN A 101 3.06 1.22 -9.19
N PHE A 102 2.45 0.81 -10.32
CA PHE A 102 1.02 0.56 -10.39
C PHE A 102 0.57 -0.49 -9.38
N PHE A 103 1.24 -1.64 -9.34
CA PHE A 103 0.91 -2.71 -8.41
C PHE A 103 1.25 -2.38 -6.95
N LEU A 104 2.33 -1.62 -6.69
CA LEU A 104 2.61 -1.08 -5.35
C LEU A 104 1.46 -0.18 -4.88
N GLY A 105 0.94 0.68 -5.77
CA GLY A 105 -0.25 1.47 -5.48
C GLY A 105 -1.47 0.61 -5.15
N MET A 106 -1.74 -0.45 -5.91
CA MET A 106 -2.81 -1.40 -5.59
C MET A 106 -2.63 -2.01 -4.19
N GLY A 107 -1.42 -2.37 -3.83
CA GLY A 107 -1.10 -2.89 -2.50
C GLY A 107 -1.34 -1.88 -1.38
N MET A 108 -1.04 -0.59 -1.61
CA MET A 108 -1.33 0.49 -0.64
C MET A 108 -2.82 0.62 -0.33
N ALA A 109 -3.70 0.31 -1.28
CA ALA A 109 -5.15 0.32 -1.07
C ALA A 109 -5.59 -0.67 0.04
N PHE A 110 -4.89 -1.79 0.21
CA PHE A 110 -5.15 -2.74 1.30
C PHE A 110 -4.76 -2.15 2.65
N THR A 111 -3.73 -1.32 2.73
CA THR A 111 -3.32 -0.63 3.96
C THR A 111 -4.45 0.27 4.49
N HIS A 112 -5.18 0.94 3.61
CA HIS A 112 -6.32 1.75 3.99
C HIS A 112 -7.49 0.94 4.59
N GLN A 113 -7.53 -0.38 4.40
CA GLN A 113 -8.53 -1.26 4.98
C GLN A 113 -8.28 -1.61 6.46
N TYR A 114 -7.08 -1.34 7.02
CA TYR A 114 -6.78 -1.64 8.43
C TYR A 114 -7.74 -0.95 9.40
N ARG A 115 -8.11 0.29 9.14
CA ARG A 115 -9.08 1.04 9.97
C ARG A 115 -10.46 0.35 10.03
N PHE A 116 -10.91 -0.20 8.91
CA PHE A 116 -12.20 -0.93 8.86
C PHE A 116 -12.09 -2.29 9.54
N ALA A 117 -10.97 -2.99 9.39
CA ALA A 117 -10.70 -4.24 10.09
C ALA A 117 -10.69 -4.04 11.62
N ALA A 118 -10.14 -2.93 12.09
CA ALA A 118 -10.17 -2.59 13.50
C ALA A 118 -11.58 -2.27 14.00
N ALA A 119 -12.35 -1.52 13.23
CA ALA A 119 -13.73 -1.20 13.57
C ALA A 119 -14.59 -2.47 13.71
N GLU A 120 -14.41 -3.45 12.83
CA GLU A 120 -15.14 -4.72 12.86
C GLU A 120 -14.71 -5.65 14.01
N SER A 121 -13.47 -5.50 14.52
CA SER A 121 -12.93 -6.36 15.57
C SER A 121 -13.32 -5.95 16.98
N LEU A 122 -14.05 -4.84 17.16
CA LEU A 122 -14.37 -4.25 18.45
C LEU A 122 -15.87 -3.99 18.64
N SER A 123 -16.30 -3.89 19.92
CA SER A 123 -17.66 -3.44 20.27
C SER A 123 -17.89 -2.00 19.82
N LYS A 124 -19.14 -1.67 19.43
CA LYS A 124 -19.53 -0.36 18.86
C LYS A 124 -19.01 0.84 19.66
N ASP A 125 -19.00 0.74 20.98
CA ASP A 125 -18.57 1.81 21.89
C ASP A 125 -17.05 2.11 21.81
N LYS A 126 -16.23 1.16 21.35
CA LYS A 126 -14.76 1.26 21.28
C LYS A 126 -14.25 1.58 19.87
N VAL A 127 -15.11 1.53 18.87
CA VAL A 127 -14.75 1.75 17.45
C VAL A 127 -14.11 3.12 17.21
N PRO A 128 -14.63 4.26 17.71
CA PRO A 128 -14.01 5.57 17.45
C PRO A 128 -12.58 5.64 17.98
N ARG A 129 -12.36 5.11 19.19
CA ARG A 129 -11.04 5.08 19.81
C ARG A 129 -10.04 4.19 19.05
N ALA A 130 -10.51 3.06 18.54
CA ALA A 130 -9.68 2.14 17.77
C ALA A 130 -9.24 2.75 16.43
N ILE A 131 -10.17 3.40 15.73
CA ILE A 131 -9.86 4.10 14.49
C ILE A 131 -8.83 5.22 14.74
N SER A 132 -9.02 6.01 15.82
CA SER A 132 -8.07 7.07 16.18
C SER A 132 -6.67 6.52 16.46
N ILE A 133 -6.55 5.41 17.19
CA ILE A 133 -5.24 4.78 17.49
C ILE A 133 -4.55 4.31 16.20
N ILE A 134 -5.29 3.71 15.28
CA ILE A 134 -4.73 3.23 14.01
C ILE A 134 -4.32 4.43 13.13
N LEU A 135 -5.12 5.48 13.06
CA LEU A 135 -4.78 6.67 12.30
C LEU A 135 -3.54 7.38 12.85
N LEU A 136 -3.38 7.43 14.19
CA LEU A 136 -2.15 7.93 14.82
C LEU A 136 -0.91 7.11 14.44
N GLY A 137 -1.06 5.82 14.20
CA GLY A 137 0.02 4.97 13.70
C GLY A 137 0.41 5.23 12.24
N GLY A 138 -0.34 6.06 11.53
CA GLY A 138 -0.09 6.44 10.13
C GLY A 138 0.39 7.89 9.95
N ILE A 139 0.63 8.59 11.05
CA ILE A 139 1.23 9.94 11.07
C ILE A 139 2.69 9.83 11.46
#